data_387f1254b3630a09c785f1ab19a0cd2b
#
_entry.id   387f1254b3630a09c785f1ab19a0cd2b
#
_cell.length_a   1.000
_cell.length_b   1.000
_cell.length_c   1.000
_cell.angle_alpha   90.00
_cell.angle_beta   90.00
_cell.angle_gamma   90.00
#
_symmetry.space_group_name_H-M   'P 1'
#
loop_
_entity.id
_entity.type
_entity.pdbx_description
1 polymer ?
#
loop_
_entity_poly.entity_id
_entity_poly.type
_entity_poly.pdbx_seq_one_letter_code
_entity_poly.pdbx_strand_id
1 'polypeptide(L)'
;MRTTLIYNPSIAHVIEDLKNEGWSYDLIQKYADYVRDRKNKIITGRTAATDSGRGKTYKAEWKFQAKYKYEIKDFDNLKQAQRYMNRVLKSKLWAELCGGKAKTPDLEVGGFRGRTAGRAYGWKIQLCARNGMDQYTLLHEMAHCAGHMHHDVSFRQCLLKLTSRFIGKDAAKYLKECFKEQGLPMTLRNTMKTPDQWLAGVKRLEAAREKRAA
;
A
#
# COMPACT_ATOMS: atom_id res chain seq x y z
N MET A 1 18.65 -20.21 -1.68
CA MET A 1 17.70 -19.05 -1.80
C MET A 1 18.29 -18.07 -2.82
N ARG A 2 17.68 -17.94 -4.01
CA ARG A 2 18.12 -16.93 -4.98
C ARG A 2 17.62 -15.58 -4.52
N THR A 3 18.50 -14.76 -3.99
CA THR A 3 18.26 -13.34 -3.74
C THR A 3 18.06 -12.68 -5.10
N THR A 4 16.82 -12.41 -5.47
CA THR A 4 16.54 -11.60 -6.66
C THR A 4 17.06 -10.19 -6.34
N LEU A 5 18.22 -9.86 -6.86
CA LEU A 5 18.78 -8.51 -6.77
C LEU A 5 17.73 -7.54 -7.34
N ILE A 6 17.25 -6.67 -6.47
CA ILE A 6 16.30 -5.63 -6.85
C ILE A 6 17.09 -4.59 -7.66
N TYR A 7 16.91 -4.61 -8.99
CA TYR A 7 17.49 -3.61 -9.87
C TYR A 7 16.93 -2.23 -9.51
N ASN A 8 17.75 -1.39 -8.90
CA ASN A 8 17.37 -0.03 -8.51
C ASN A 8 18.44 0.97 -8.96
N PRO A 9 18.55 1.21 -10.27
CA PRO A 9 19.60 2.06 -10.81
C PRO A 9 19.40 3.52 -10.41
N SER A 10 20.49 4.23 -10.20
CA SER A 10 20.52 5.69 -10.25
C SER A 10 20.16 6.12 -11.67
N ILE A 11 19.26 7.10 -11.85
CA ILE A 11 18.88 7.60 -13.19
C ILE A 11 20.09 8.12 -13.96
N ALA A 12 21.01 8.80 -13.27
CA ALA A 12 22.24 9.31 -13.88
C ALA A 12 23.14 8.19 -14.44
N HIS A 13 23.32 7.13 -13.67
CA HIS A 13 24.11 5.95 -14.07
C HIS A 13 23.51 5.27 -15.30
N VAL A 14 22.18 5.08 -15.29
CA VAL A 14 21.47 4.48 -16.41
C VAL A 14 21.62 5.30 -17.69
N ILE A 15 21.54 6.63 -17.59
CA ILE A 15 21.68 7.51 -18.77
C ILE A 15 23.08 7.36 -19.37
N GLU A 16 24.10 7.26 -18.53
CA GLU A 16 25.50 7.13 -18.97
C GLU A 16 25.77 5.77 -19.62
N ASP A 17 25.29 4.69 -19.00
CA ASP A 17 25.41 3.33 -19.55
C ASP A 17 24.72 3.22 -20.92
N LEU A 18 23.50 3.74 -21.07
CA LEU A 18 22.74 3.68 -22.34
C LEU A 18 23.34 4.55 -23.43
N LYS A 19 23.99 5.67 -23.10
CA LYS A 19 24.76 6.47 -24.06
C LYS A 19 25.96 5.68 -24.62
N ASN A 20 26.67 5.00 -23.73
CA ASN A 20 27.82 4.16 -24.09
C ASN A 20 27.41 2.97 -24.95
N GLU A 21 26.20 2.43 -24.74
CA GLU A 21 25.59 1.37 -25.55
C GLU A 21 25.02 1.86 -26.90
N GLY A 22 25.12 3.16 -27.20
CA GLY A 22 24.67 3.74 -28.47
C GLY A 22 23.17 3.95 -28.60
N TRP A 23 22.44 4.06 -27.49
CA TRP A 23 21.02 4.38 -27.55
C TRP A 23 20.75 5.81 -28.00
N SER A 24 19.69 6.02 -28.79
CA SER A 24 19.29 7.38 -29.16
C SER A 24 18.83 8.17 -27.94
N TYR A 25 19.03 9.49 -27.98
CA TYR A 25 18.63 10.38 -26.87
C TYR A 25 17.15 10.24 -26.51
N ASP A 26 16.27 10.10 -27.48
CA ASP A 26 14.82 9.93 -27.30
C ASP A 26 14.49 8.63 -26.54
N LEU A 27 15.15 7.51 -26.86
CA LEU A 27 14.97 6.25 -26.15
C LEU A 27 15.50 6.32 -24.71
N ILE A 28 16.65 6.98 -24.52
CA ILE A 28 17.23 7.20 -23.19
C ILE A 28 16.26 8.01 -22.32
N GLN A 29 15.71 9.10 -22.88
CA GLN A 29 14.76 9.95 -22.16
C GLN A 29 13.49 9.17 -21.78
N LYS A 30 12.92 8.43 -22.70
CA LYS A 30 11.73 7.60 -22.48
C LYS A 30 11.98 6.53 -21.41
N TYR A 31 13.16 5.93 -21.39
CA TYR A 31 13.50 4.96 -20.35
C TYR A 31 13.73 5.65 -18.98
N ALA A 32 14.39 6.80 -18.95
CA ALA A 32 14.57 7.58 -17.72
C ALA A 32 13.22 8.00 -17.11
N ASP A 33 12.28 8.41 -17.94
CA ASP A 33 10.91 8.75 -17.50
C ASP A 33 10.16 7.51 -16.98
N TYR A 34 10.31 6.35 -17.63
CA TYR A 34 9.80 5.08 -17.12
C TYR A 34 10.37 4.73 -15.74
N VAL A 35 11.70 4.88 -15.56
CA VAL A 35 12.35 4.60 -14.26
C VAL A 35 11.85 5.57 -13.20
N ARG A 36 11.74 6.85 -13.52
CA ARG A 36 11.24 7.89 -12.61
C ARG A 36 9.80 7.64 -12.20
N ASP A 37 8.92 7.38 -13.14
CA ASP A 37 7.51 7.07 -12.89
C ASP A 37 7.37 5.79 -12.06
N ARG A 38 8.16 4.76 -12.36
CA ARG A 38 8.16 3.51 -11.62
C ARG A 38 8.66 3.66 -10.18
N LYS A 39 9.74 4.45 -9.97
CA LYS A 39 10.22 4.79 -8.62
C LYS A 39 9.16 5.55 -7.83
N ASN A 40 8.52 6.54 -8.44
CA ASN A 40 7.45 7.28 -7.78
C ASN A 40 6.28 6.37 -7.40
N LYS A 41 5.87 5.44 -8.27
CA LYS A 41 4.83 4.44 -7.97
C LYS A 41 5.23 3.50 -6.84
N ILE A 42 6.49 3.09 -6.78
CA ILE A 42 7.03 2.26 -5.69
C ILE A 42 7.04 3.04 -4.36
N ILE A 43 7.54 4.28 -4.37
CA ILE A 43 7.63 5.13 -3.19
C ILE A 43 6.23 5.52 -2.67
N THR A 44 5.32 5.86 -3.56
CA THR A 44 3.96 6.29 -3.19
C THR A 44 3.01 5.12 -2.93
N GLY A 45 3.43 3.88 -3.21
CA GLY A 45 2.55 2.71 -3.13
C GLY A 45 1.41 2.68 -4.16
N ARG A 46 1.33 3.67 -5.04
CA ARG A 46 0.29 3.79 -6.08
C ARG A 46 0.59 2.84 -7.24
N THR A 47 0.26 1.58 -7.06
CA THR A 47 0.48 0.56 -8.10
C THR A 47 -0.71 0.38 -9.06
N ALA A 48 -1.86 0.96 -8.74
CA ALA A 48 -3.06 0.85 -9.58
C ALA A 48 -3.84 2.17 -9.64
N ALA A 49 -4.41 2.48 -10.79
CA ALA A 49 -5.35 3.59 -10.97
C ALA A 49 -6.71 3.33 -10.27
N THR A 50 -6.98 2.06 -9.95
CA THR A 50 -8.23 1.61 -9.32
C THR A 50 -7.92 0.71 -8.14
N ASP A 51 -8.78 0.72 -7.13
CA ASP A 51 -8.72 -0.14 -5.94
C ASP A 51 -9.25 -1.55 -6.22
N SER A 52 -8.64 -2.25 -7.19
CA SER A 52 -9.07 -3.58 -7.64
C SER A 52 -8.94 -4.67 -6.55
N GLY A 53 -8.11 -4.44 -5.55
CA GLY A 53 -7.91 -5.37 -4.41
C GLY A 53 -8.91 -5.21 -3.28
N ARG A 54 -9.70 -4.15 -3.26
CA ARG A 54 -10.56 -3.75 -2.14
C ARG A 54 -11.47 -4.86 -1.63
N GLY A 55 -12.27 -5.45 -2.50
CA GLY A 55 -13.23 -6.48 -2.10
C GLY A 55 -12.57 -7.74 -1.53
N LYS A 56 -11.43 -8.15 -2.09
CA LYS A 56 -10.63 -9.28 -1.58
C LYS A 56 -9.98 -8.92 -0.23
N THR A 57 -9.50 -7.70 -0.08
CA THR A 57 -8.93 -7.21 1.18
C THR A 57 -9.97 -7.26 2.28
N TYR A 58 -11.17 -6.73 2.06
CA TYR A 58 -12.25 -6.79 3.04
C TYR A 58 -12.68 -8.22 3.40
N LYS A 59 -12.75 -9.15 2.42
CA LYS A 59 -13.03 -10.56 2.73
C LYS A 59 -11.98 -11.18 3.65
N ALA A 60 -10.71 -10.89 3.41
CA ALA A 60 -9.61 -11.34 4.27
C ALA A 60 -9.71 -10.75 5.69
N GLU A 61 -9.99 -9.46 5.78
CA GLU A 61 -10.15 -8.73 7.04
C GLU A 61 -11.35 -9.23 7.86
N TRP A 62 -12.48 -9.48 7.23
CA TRP A 62 -13.64 -10.07 7.92
C TRP A 62 -13.35 -11.45 8.50
N LYS A 63 -12.63 -12.30 7.75
CA LYS A 63 -12.17 -13.60 8.27
C LYS A 63 -11.25 -13.43 9.45
N PHE A 64 -10.31 -12.48 9.39
CA PHE A 64 -9.42 -12.14 10.48
C PHE A 64 -10.17 -11.65 11.71
N GLN A 65 -11.06 -10.65 11.54
CA GLN A 65 -11.84 -10.08 12.64
C GLN A 65 -12.74 -11.11 13.31
N ALA A 66 -13.34 -12.03 12.53
CA ALA A 66 -14.16 -13.11 13.09
C ALA A 66 -13.35 -14.02 14.04
N LYS A 67 -12.07 -14.33 13.69
CA LYS A 67 -11.21 -15.17 14.54
C LYS A 67 -10.67 -14.41 15.75
N TYR A 68 -10.29 -13.15 15.57
CA TYR A 68 -9.65 -12.33 16.61
C TYR A 68 -10.64 -11.41 17.34
N LYS A 69 -11.92 -11.73 17.29
CA LYS A 69 -13.00 -10.91 17.87
C LYS A 69 -12.78 -10.56 19.34
N TYR A 70 -12.23 -11.48 20.12
CA TYR A 70 -12.04 -11.29 21.55
C TYR A 70 -10.71 -10.62 21.92
N GLU A 71 -9.74 -10.62 21.00
CA GLU A 71 -8.45 -9.95 21.17
C GLU A 71 -8.48 -8.51 20.67
N ILE A 72 -9.34 -8.21 19.69
CA ILE A 72 -9.59 -6.84 19.20
C ILE A 72 -10.43 -6.12 20.24
N LYS A 73 -9.92 -5.01 20.75
CA LYS A 73 -10.60 -4.21 21.77
C LYS A 73 -11.61 -3.29 21.13
N ASP A 74 -12.83 -3.32 21.63
CA ASP A 74 -13.85 -2.33 21.34
C ASP A 74 -13.59 -1.04 22.14
N PHE A 75 -14.08 0.08 21.63
CA PHE A 75 -14.07 1.39 22.28
C PHE A 75 -15.48 1.76 22.70
N ASP A 76 -15.70 2.01 23.98
CA ASP A 76 -17.00 2.44 24.50
C ASP A 76 -17.38 3.86 24.04
N ASN A 77 -16.35 4.67 23.73
CA ASN A 77 -16.55 6.07 23.33
C ASN A 77 -15.35 6.63 22.57
N LEU A 78 -15.56 7.79 21.94
CA LEU A 78 -14.54 8.49 21.16
C LEU A 78 -13.29 8.81 21.98
N LYS A 79 -13.41 9.10 23.28
CA LYS A 79 -12.26 9.41 24.15
C LYS A 79 -11.33 8.21 24.31
N GLN A 80 -11.86 6.97 24.36
CA GLN A 80 -11.04 5.76 24.38
C GLN A 80 -10.34 5.54 23.03
N ALA A 81 -11.06 5.68 21.92
CA ALA A 81 -10.47 5.59 20.58
C ALA A 81 -9.37 6.64 20.38
N GLN A 82 -9.58 7.87 20.82
CA GLN A 82 -8.60 8.95 20.75
C GLN A 82 -7.35 8.66 21.59
N ARG A 83 -7.52 8.12 22.80
CA ARG A 83 -6.37 7.69 23.63
C ARG A 83 -5.57 6.58 22.96
N TYR A 84 -6.26 5.64 22.35
CA TYR A 84 -5.60 4.57 21.62
C TYR A 84 -4.85 5.12 20.38
N MET A 85 -5.49 5.96 19.57
CA MET A 85 -4.86 6.62 18.43
C MET A 85 -3.60 7.39 18.86
N ASN A 86 -3.67 8.16 19.93
CA ASN A 86 -2.53 8.91 20.45
C ASN A 86 -1.35 8.00 20.86
N ARG A 87 -1.63 6.79 21.37
CA ARG A 87 -0.58 5.79 21.63
C ARG A 87 0.09 5.31 20.35
N VAL A 88 -0.68 5.10 19.27
CA VAL A 88 -0.13 4.73 17.95
C VAL A 88 0.74 5.87 17.40
N LEU A 89 0.24 7.11 17.44
CA LEU A 89 0.92 8.31 16.94
C LEU A 89 2.28 8.55 17.61
N LYS A 90 2.42 8.25 18.89
CA LYS A 90 3.66 8.40 19.67
C LYS A 90 4.69 7.30 19.37
N SER A 91 4.35 6.27 18.59
CA SER A 91 5.26 5.15 18.31
C SER A 91 6.28 5.49 17.23
N LYS A 92 7.50 4.96 17.34
CA LYS A 92 8.51 5.01 16.27
C LYS A 92 7.97 4.43 14.96
N LEU A 93 7.17 3.35 15.06
CA LEU A 93 6.58 2.71 13.90
C LEU A 93 5.71 3.69 13.09
N TRP A 94 4.89 4.51 13.77
CA TRP A 94 4.06 5.49 13.08
C TRP A 94 4.90 6.54 12.33
N ALA A 95 5.94 7.05 12.98
CA ALA A 95 6.87 7.99 12.34
C ALA A 95 7.54 7.37 11.10
N GLU A 96 7.95 6.11 11.18
CA GLU A 96 8.52 5.37 10.05
C GLU A 96 7.52 5.17 8.90
N LEU A 97 6.27 4.80 9.22
CA LEU A 97 5.20 4.58 8.23
C LEU A 97 4.82 5.87 7.50
N CYS A 98 4.89 7.01 8.16
CA CYS A 98 4.60 8.33 7.59
C CYS A 98 5.81 8.99 6.93
N GLY A 99 6.96 8.32 6.82
CA GLY A 99 8.18 8.88 6.22
C GLY A 99 8.73 10.10 6.93
N GLY A 100 8.62 10.16 8.26
CA GLY A 100 9.08 11.26 9.11
C GLY A 100 8.19 12.51 9.11
N LYS A 101 7.10 12.52 8.34
CA LYS A 101 6.13 13.62 8.25
C LYS A 101 4.84 13.28 8.99
N ALA A 102 4.95 12.74 10.19
CA ALA A 102 3.81 12.30 10.98
C ALA A 102 2.89 13.49 11.29
N LYS A 103 1.72 13.51 10.66
CA LYS A 103 0.61 14.40 11.03
C LYS A 103 -0.35 13.65 11.95
N THR A 104 -1.05 14.37 12.77
CA THR A 104 -2.08 13.82 13.64
C THR A 104 -3.41 13.85 12.89
N PRO A 105 -4.03 12.69 12.61
CA PRO A 105 -5.38 12.67 12.09
C PRO A 105 -6.39 13.21 13.10
N ASP A 106 -7.42 13.91 12.61
CA ASP A 106 -8.61 14.21 13.38
C ASP A 106 -9.48 12.96 13.47
N LEU A 107 -9.96 12.62 14.66
CA LEU A 107 -10.82 11.48 14.89
C LEU A 107 -12.23 11.92 15.28
N GLU A 108 -13.22 11.40 14.57
CA GLU A 108 -14.62 11.65 14.88
C GLU A 108 -15.46 10.38 14.78
N VAL A 109 -16.64 10.40 15.39
CA VAL A 109 -17.64 9.35 15.22
C VAL A 109 -18.66 9.81 14.18
N GLY A 110 -18.92 8.96 13.19
CA GLY A 110 -19.88 9.23 12.12
C GLY A 110 -20.98 8.20 12.05
N GLY A 111 -22.12 8.61 11.51
CA GLY A 111 -23.19 7.72 11.14
C GLY A 111 -23.05 7.32 9.67
N PHE A 112 -22.79 6.05 9.40
CA PHE A 112 -22.72 5.55 8.02
C PHE A 112 -23.93 4.67 7.71
N ARG A 113 -24.36 4.74 6.44
CA ARG A 113 -25.33 3.77 5.91
C ARG A 113 -24.61 2.48 5.52
N GLY A 114 -25.29 1.35 5.67
CA GLY A 114 -24.76 0.04 5.26
C GLY A 114 -23.72 -0.54 6.21
N ARG A 115 -22.71 -1.21 5.65
CA ARG A 115 -21.69 -1.98 6.38
C ARG A 115 -20.35 -1.25 6.59
N THR A 116 -20.31 0.04 6.28
CA THR A 116 -19.06 0.82 6.44
C THR A 116 -18.74 0.97 7.92
N ALA A 117 -17.58 0.47 8.34
CA ALA A 117 -17.12 0.55 9.72
C ALA A 117 -16.30 1.81 9.99
N GLY A 118 -15.53 2.28 9.00
CA GLY A 118 -14.72 3.50 9.09
C GLY A 118 -14.50 4.15 7.74
N ARG A 119 -13.94 5.34 7.77
CA ARG A 119 -13.45 6.07 6.58
C ARG A 119 -12.27 6.93 6.95
N ALA A 120 -11.27 6.95 6.08
CA ALA A 120 -10.19 7.93 6.11
C ALA A 120 -10.23 8.79 4.84
N TYR A 121 -10.14 10.10 5.00
CA TYR A 121 -10.00 11.05 3.90
C TYR A 121 -9.08 12.19 4.32
N GLY A 122 -8.00 12.32 3.59
CA GLY A 122 -6.91 13.21 4.00
C GLY A 122 -6.35 12.79 5.36
N TRP A 123 -6.43 13.71 6.32
CA TRP A 123 -5.99 13.50 7.71
C TRP A 123 -7.19 13.44 8.67
N LYS A 124 -8.30 12.93 8.24
CA LYS A 124 -9.50 12.75 9.04
C LYS A 124 -9.93 11.30 9.03
N ILE A 125 -10.22 10.76 10.21
CA ILE A 125 -10.75 9.42 10.43
C ILE A 125 -12.15 9.54 11.02
N GLN A 126 -13.11 8.87 10.39
CA GLN A 126 -14.45 8.70 10.94
C GLN A 126 -14.68 7.23 11.26
N LEU A 127 -15.05 6.93 12.49
CA LEU A 127 -15.47 5.60 12.92
C LEU A 127 -16.98 5.52 13.01
N CYS A 128 -17.56 4.42 12.55
CA CYS A 128 -18.99 4.19 12.67
C CYS A 128 -19.35 3.83 14.11
N ALA A 129 -20.29 4.58 14.71
CA ALA A 129 -20.74 4.33 16.08
C ALA A 129 -21.27 2.89 16.31
N ARG A 130 -21.84 2.28 15.28
CA ARG A 130 -22.51 0.98 15.37
C ARG A 130 -21.56 -0.21 15.24
N ASN A 131 -20.55 -0.14 14.37
CA ASN A 131 -19.75 -1.28 13.95
C ASN A 131 -18.31 -0.95 13.59
N GLY A 132 -17.79 0.19 14.01
CA GLY A 132 -16.44 0.65 13.70
C GLY A 132 -15.66 1.16 14.90
N MET A 133 -16.24 1.12 16.08
CA MET A 133 -15.62 1.60 17.32
C MET A 133 -14.71 0.51 17.91
N ASP A 134 -13.74 0.06 17.12
CA ASP A 134 -12.80 -0.97 17.54
C ASP A 134 -11.37 -0.65 17.12
N GLN A 135 -10.45 -1.35 17.77
CA GLN A 135 -9.02 -1.21 17.61
C GLN A 135 -8.55 -1.48 16.17
N TYR A 136 -9.10 -2.52 15.52
CA TYR A 136 -8.66 -2.93 14.19
C TYR A 136 -9.14 -1.96 13.12
N THR A 137 -10.42 -1.55 13.19
CA THR A 137 -10.98 -0.53 12.28
C THR A 137 -10.17 0.77 12.35
N LEU A 138 -9.82 1.22 13.57
CA LEU A 138 -8.98 2.41 13.72
C LEU A 138 -7.60 2.23 13.09
N LEU A 139 -6.93 1.07 13.26
CA LEU A 139 -5.64 0.80 12.63
C LEU A 139 -5.73 0.73 11.10
N HIS A 140 -6.84 0.21 10.55
CA HIS A 140 -7.13 0.21 9.11
C HIS A 140 -7.18 1.64 8.55
N GLU A 141 -7.97 2.51 9.19
CA GLU A 141 -8.09 3.90 8.76
C GLU A 141 -6.77 4.68 8.97
N MET A 142 -6.03 4.39 10.01
CA MET A 142 -4.69 4.94 10.19
C MET A 142 -3.73 4.51 9.08
N ALA A 143 -3.82 3.28 8.56
CA ALA A 143 -3.02 2.87 7.41
C ALA A 143 -3.31 3.72 6.16
N HIS A 144 -4.57 4.13 5.95
CA HIS A 144 -4.90 5.10 4.90
C HIS A 144 -4.27 6.47 5.16
N CYS A 145 -4.32 6.96 6.39
CA CYS A 145 -3.68 8.22 6.78
C CYS A 145 -2.15 8.19 6.64
N ALA A 146 -1.51 7.03 6.72
CA ALA A 146 -0.08 6.88 6.45
C ALA A 146 0.29 7.04 4.96
N GLY A 147 -0.68 7.35 4.08
CA GLY A 147 -0.48 7.64 2.66
C GLY A 147 -0.92 6.54 1.71
N HIS A 148 -1.60 5.52 2.19
CA HIS A 148 -2.06 4.39 1.39
C HIS A 148 -3.54 4.54 1.01
N MET A 149 -3.82 5.24 -0.11
CA MET A 149 -5.20 5.54 -0.54
C MET A 149 -5.99 4.31 -1.01
N HIS A 150 -5.31 3.26 -1.50
CA HIS A 150 -5.91 2.02 -1.99
C HIS A 150 -5.49 0.83 -1.16
N HIS A 151 -6.27 -0.26 -1.19
CA HIS A 151 -5.97 -1.51 -0.50
C HIS A 151 -4.94 -2.37 -1.28
N ASP A 152 -3.85 -1.74 -1.71
CA ASP A 152 -2.75 -2.38 -2.44
C ASP A 152 -1.75 -3.10 -1.51
N VAL A 153 -0.62 -3.54 -2.07
CA VAL A 153 0.43 -4.23 -1.30
C VAL A 153 0.97 -3.33 -0.19
N SER A 154 1.17 -2.04 -0.47
CA SER A 154 1.74 -1.09 0.50
C SER A 154 0.79 -0.87 1.67
N PHE A 155 -0.50 -0.71 1.39
CA PHE A 155 -1.53 -0.66 2.42
C PHE A 155 -1.51 -1.91 3.30
N ARG A 156 -1.56 -3.10 2.69
CA ARG A 156 -1.56 -4.36 3.45
C ARG A 156 -0.30 -4.54 4.29
N GLN A 157 0.86 -4.14 3.78
CA GLN A 157 2.11 -4.17 4.56
C GLN A 157 2.07 -3.18 5.73
N CYS A 158 1.55 -1.97 5.53
CA CYS A 158 1.34 -0.98 6.58
C CYS A 158 0.41 -1.54 7.67
N LEU A 159 -0.76 -2.05 7.27
CA LEU A 159 -1.74 -2.62 8.19
C LEU A 159 -1.18 -3.82 8.96
N LEU A 160 -0.41 -4.72 8.33
CA LEU A 160 0.25 -5.82 9.02
C LEU A 160 1.26 -5.35 10.07
N LYS A 161 2.03 -4.31 9.80
CA LYS A 161 2.97 -3.73 10.78
C LYS A 161 2.22 -3.14 11.96
N LEU A 162 1.14 -2.40 11.71
CA LEU A 162 0.28 -1.84 12.76
C LEU A 162 -0.38 -2.97 13.58
N THR A 163 -0.97 -3.97 12.92
CA THR A 163 -1.57 -5.14 13.59
C THR A 163 -0.54 -5.88 14.43
N SER A 164 0.66 -6.12 13.91
CA SER A 164 1.73 -6.80 14.64
C SER A 164 2.15 -6.06 15.91
N ARG A 165 2.22 -4.73 15.84
CA ARG A 165 2.67 -3.90 16.97
C ARG A 165 1.59 -3.68 18.02
N PHE A 166 0.34 -3.55 17.62
CA PHE A 166 -0.73 -3.05 18.49
C PHE A 166 -1.80 -4.08 18.86
N ILE A 167 -1.93 -5.17 18.08
CA ILE A 167 -2.80 -6.31 18.42
C ILE A 167 -1.93 -7.51 18.82
N GLY A 168 -0.97 -7.90 17.96
CA GLY A 168 -0.05 -9.00 18.26
C GLY A 168 0.59 -9.60 17.01
N LYS A 169 1.74 -10.25 17.20
CA LYS A 169 2.49 -10.89 16.10
C LYS A 169 1.71 -12.03 15.46
N ASP A 170 1.01 -12.85 16.26
CA ASP A 170 0.22 -13.97 15.77
C ASP A 170 -1.03 -13.48 15.00
N ALA A 171 -1.66 -12.41 15.49
CA ALA A 171 -2.74 -11.74 14.79
C ALA A 171 -2.29 -11.26 13.39
N ALA A 172 -1.14 -10.60 13.30
CA ALA A 172 -0.60 -10.15 12.03
C ALA A 172 -0.22 -11.30 11.09
N LYS A 173 0.33 -12.40 11.65
CA LYS A 173 0.63 -13.63 10.89
C LYS A 173 -0.64 -14.20 10.27
N TYR A 174 -1.69 -14.34 11.05
CA TYR A 174 -2.96 -14.85 10.57
C TYR A 174 -3.63 -13.90 9.54
N LEU A 175 -3.62 -12.59 9.77
CA LEU A 175 -4.11 -11.62 8.79
C LEU A 175 -3.36 -11.74 7.46
N LYS A 176 -2.04 -11.95 7.50
CA LYS A 176 -1.22 -12.19 6.30
C LYS A 176 -1.64 -13.47 5.56
N GLU A 177 -1.98 -14.52 6.29
CA GLU A 177 -2.50 -15.76 5.71
C GLU A 177 -3.86 -15.54 5.06
N CYS A 178 -4.77 -14.80 5.71
CA CYS A 178 -6.06 -14.41 5.13
C CYS A 178 -5.90 -13.64 3.80
N PHE A 179 -4.93 -12.72 3.72
CA PHE A 179 -4.62 -12.02 2.47
C PHE A 179 -4.13 -12.97 1.38
N LYS A 180 -3.24 -13.93 1.71
CA LYS A 180 -2.74 -14.92 0.75
C LYS A 180 -3.85 -15.83 0.23
N GLU A 181 -4.75 -16.29 1.09
CA GLU A 181 -5.91 -17.10 0.71
C GLU A 181 -6.83 -16.39 -0.29
N GLN A 182 -6.94 -15.07 -0.21
CA GLN A 182 -7.67 -14.27 -1.20
C GLN A 182 -6.86 -14.01 -2.48
N GLY A 183 -5.67 -14.62 -2.63
CA GLY A 183 -4.78 -14.41 -3.77
C GLY A 183 -4.21 -12.99 -3.85
N LEU A 184 -4.13 -12.29 -2.71
CA LEU A 184 -3.59 -10.95 -2.65
C LEU A 184 -2.06 -10.98 -2.56
N PRO A 185 -1.31 -10.29 -3.43
CA PRO A 185 0.14 -10.23 -3.34
C PRO A 185 0.58 -9.51 -2.06
N MET A 186 1.58 -10.06 -1.38
CA MET A 186 2.13 -9.52 -0.11
C MET A 186 3.49 -8.86 -0.27
N THR A 187 4.10 -8.98 -1.42
CA THR A 187 5.35 -8.31 -1.77
C THR A 187 5.11 -7.42 -2.97
N LEU A 188 5.62 -6.19 -2.90
CA LEU A 188 5.77 -5.37 -4.09
C LEU A 188 6.72 -6.13 -5.02
N ARG A 189 6.20 -6.64 -6.12
CA ARG A 189 7.08 -7.10 -7.18
C ARG A 189 7.78 -5.86 -7.71
N ASN A 190 9.06 -5.73 -7.41
CA ASN A 190 9.88 -4.73 -8.09
C ASN A 190 10.04 -5.21 -9.54
N THR A 191 9.09 -4.81 -10.36
CA THR A 191 9.05 -5.13 -11.78
C THR A 191 9.69 -4.01 -12.61
N MET A 192 10.70 -3.35 -12.03
CA MET A 192 11.51 -2.44 -12.85
C MET A 192 12.22 -3.29 -13.90
N LYS A 193 11.89 -3.02 -15.16
CA LYS A 193 12.51 -3.71 -16.28
C LYS A 193 13.93 -3.16 -16.46
N THR A 194 14.88 -4.03 -16.81
CA THR A 194 16.16 -3.60 -17.34
C THR A 194 15.96 -2.84 -18.66
N PRO A 195 16.95 -2.04 -19.14
CA PRO A 195 16.84 -1.35 -20.41
C PRO A 195 16.42 -2.30 -21.55
N ASP A 196 17.06 -3.45 -21.70
CA ASP A 196 16.76 -4.45 -22.74
C ASP A 196 15.34 -5.01 -22.64
N GLN A 197 14.90 -5.35 -21.44
CA GLN A 197 13.54 -5.84 -21.21
C GLN A 197 12.48 -4.79 -21.53
N TRP A 198 12.80 -3.51 -21.26
CA TRP A 198 11.93 -2.40 -21.57
C TRP A 198 11.88 -2.16 -23.08
N LEU A 199 13.02 -2.11 -23.75
CA LEU A 199 13.13 -1.93 -25.20
C LEU A 199 12.43 -3.04 -25.97
N ALA A 200 12.61 -4.30 -25.56
CA ALA A 200 11.89 -5.43 -26.14
C ALA A 200 10.36 -5.31 -25.97
N GLY A 201 9.91 -4.68 -24.91
CA GLY A 201 8.51 -4.35 -24.68
C GLY A 201 7.98 -3.28 -25.63
N VAL A 202 8.77 -2.21 -25.84
CA VAL A 202 8.44 -1.11 -26.78
C VAL A 202 8.32 -1.66 -28.20
N LYS A 203 9.32 -2.38 -28.69
CA LYS A 203 9.31 -2.99 -30.03
C LYS A 203 8.10 -3.91 -30.27
N ARG A 204 7.70 -4.69 -29.25
CA ARG A 204 6.48 -5.54 -29.35
C ARG A 204 5.21 -4.73 -29.50
N LEU A 205 5.11 -3.58 -28.80
CA LEU A 205 3.95 -2.70 -28.88
C LEU A 205 3.87 -1.99 -30.21
N GLU A 206 5.00 -1.56 -30.75
CA GLU A 206 5.09 -0.93 -32.08
C GLU A 206 4.66 -1.91 -33.18
N ALA A 207 5.22 -3.12 -33.20
CA ALA A 207 4.82 -4.17 -34.13
C ALA A 207 3.32 -4.56 -34.04
N ALA A 208 2.75 -4.53 -32.82
CA ALA A 208 1.33 -4.79 -32.63
C ALA A 208 0.44 -3.64 -33.13
N ARG A 209 0.92 -2.38 -33.09
CA ARG A 209 0.23 -1.22 -33.66
C ARG A 209 0.23 -1.25 -35.19
N GLU A 210 1.38 -1.56 -35.78
CA GLU A 210 1.52 -1.72 -37.23
C GLU A 210 0.58 -2.77 -37.78
N LYS A 211 0.51 -3.95 -37.13
CA LYS A 211 -0.43 -5.02 -37.48
C LYS A 211 -1.92 -4.65 -37.36
N ARG A 212 -2.26 -3.66 -36.54
CA ARG A 212 -3.66 -3.18 -36.42
C ARG A 212 -3.99 -2.07 -37.41
N ALA A 213 -2.97 -1.43 -37.96
CA ALA A 213 -3.11 -0.33 -38.95
C ALA A 213 -3.10 -0.83 -40.41
N ALA A 214 -2.62 -2.07 -40.63
CA ALA A 214 -2.64 -2.79 -41.90
C ALA A 214 -3.89 -3.65 -42.05
#